data_3df6e6e52ad2bddab23a0ccc514af3fb
#
_entry.id   3df6e6e52ad2bddab23a0ccc514af3fb
#
_cell.length_a   1.000
_cell.length_b   1.000
_cell.length_c   1.000
_cell.angle_alpha   90.00
_cell.angle_beta   90.00
_cell.angle_gamma   90.00
#
_symmetry.space_group_name_H-M   'P 1'
#
loop_
_entity.id
_entity.type
_entity.pdbx_description
1 polymer ?
#
loop_
_entity_poly.entity_id
_entity_poly.type
_entity_poly.pdbx_seq_one_letter_code
_entity_poly.pdbx_strand_id
1 'polypeptide(L)'
;MNRTLPVVRLRVPTDEDAVAWHRVFDHPDVMEFHGGRTAELSVYEELTARQRRHDAERGFCLWTLLDEQDRVMGFTGAQPWPWEWGPAGEMEIGWRLGREYWGRGYVTAAARMTLERLRTAGVDGVVAMVDARNRRSIAVAERLGMRRAETFTTPASQRQGHCYRLDL
;
A
#
# COMPACT_ATOMS: atom_id res chain seq x y z
N MET A 1 -20.86 -14.34 8.27
CA MET A 1 -20.77 -14.79 6.87
C MET A 1 -19.39 -14.45 6.32
N ASN A 2 -18.68 -15.43 5.82
CA ASN A 2 -17.42 -15.18 5.10
C ASN A 2 -17.76 -14.53 3.75
N ARG A 3 -17.57 -13.22 3.65
CA ARG A 3 -17.73 -12.52 2.38
C ARG A 3 -16.61 -12.96 1.44
N THR A 4 -16.96 -13.55 0.31
CA THR A 4 -15.99 -13.91 -0.73
C THR A 4 -15.25 -12.65 -1.18
N LEU A 5 -13.91 -12.69 -1.18
CA LEU A 5 -13.11 -11.58 -1.63
C LEU A 5 -13.18 -11.46 -3.17
N PRO A 6 -13.12 -10.24 -3.71
CA PRO A 6 -13.11 -10.03 -5.15
C PRO A 6 -11.82 -10.56 -5.78
N VAL A 7 -11.89 -10.88 -7.06
CA VAL A 7 -10.72 -11.22 -7.87
C VAL A 7 -9.98 -9.95 -8.24
N VAL A 8 -8.67 -9.93 -8.05
CA VAL A 8 -7.79 -8.81 -8.37
C VAL A 8 -6.55 -9.30 -9.10
N ARG A 9 -5.89 -8.40 -9.82
CA ARG A 9 -4.59 -8.66 -10.42
C ARG A 9 -3.58 -7.61 -9.96
N LEU A 10 -2.34 -8.04 -9.82
CA LEU A 10 -1.21 -7.20 -9.45
C LEU A 10 -0.14 -7.33 -10.55
N ARG A 11 0.33 -6.21 -11.07
CA ARG A 11 1.42 -6.16 -12.02
C ARG A 11 2.39 -5.01 -11.74
N VAL A 12 3.60 -5.14 -12.23
CA VAL A 12 4.60 -4.06 -12.14
C VAL A 12 4.06 -2.81 -12.85
N PRO A 13 4.15 -1.62 -12.22
CA PRO A 13 3.60 -0.41 -12.82
C PRO A 13 4.33 0.00 -14.09
N THR A 14 3.56 0.49 -15.06
CA THR A 14 4.05 1.06 -16.33
C THR A 14 4.08 2.59 -16.24
N ASP A 15 4.58 3.26 -17.28
CA ASP A 15 4.55 4.72 -17.34
C ASP A 15 3.11 5.26 -17.40
N GLU A 16 2.21 4.54 -18.10
CA GLU A 16 0.79 4.90 -18.17
C GLU A 16 0.10 4.79 -16.80
N ASP A 17 0.60 3.93 -15.93
CA ASP A 17 0.04 3.78 -14.58
C ASP A 17 0.27 5.03 -13.72
N ALA A 18 1.28 5.83 -14.00
CA ALA A 18 1.46 7.12 -13.30
C ALA A 18 0.26 8.04 -13.54
N VAL A 19 -0.22 8.10 -14.77
CA VAL A 19 -1.42 8.87 -15.14
C VAL A 19 -2.67 8.28 -14.47
N ALA A 20 -2.79 6.96 -14.48
CA ALA A 20 -3.93 6.27 -13.86
C ALA A 20 -3.94 6.47 -12.34
N TRP A 21 -2.81 6.34 -11.68
CA TRP A 21 -2.68 6.60 -10.23
C TRP A 21 -2.99 8.06 -9.90
N HIS A 22 -2.45 9.00 -10.66
CA HIS A 22 -2.77 10.42 -10.50
C HIS A 22 -4.27 10.66 -10.53
N ARG A 23 -4.97 10.04 -11.48
CA ARG A 23 -6.43 10.17 -11.62
C ARG A 23 -7.19 9.57 -10.44
N VAL A 24 -6.89 8.31 -10.05
CA VAL A 24 -7.65 7.62 -9.00
C VAL A 24 -7.36 8.15 -7.60
N PHE A 25 -6.20 8.77 -7.40
CA PHE A 25 -5.83 9.37 -6.12
C PHE A 25 -6.11 10.87 -6.03
N ASP A 26 -6.60 11.48 -7.10
CA ASP A 26 -6.95 12.91 -7.15
C ASP A 26 -8.28 13.18 -6.42
N HIS A 27 -8.28 12.89 -5.12
CA HIS A 27 -9.43 13.08 -4.25
C HIS A 27 -8.94 13.36 -2.82
N PRO A 28 -9.44 14.42 -2.15
CA PRO A 28 -8.97 14.77 -0.80
C PRO A 28 -9.14 13.64 0.22
N ASP A 29 -10.21 12.86 0.15
CA ASP A 29 -10.42 11.73 1.06
C ASP A 29 -9.38 10.63 0.89
N VAL A 30 -8.90 10.38 -0.34
CA VAL A 30 -7.84 9.41 -0.61
C VAL A 30 -6.52 9.88 -0.02
N MET A 31 -6.24 11.17 -0.12
CA MET A 31 -4.97 11.76 0.30
C MET A 31 -4.95 12.26 1.75
N GLU A 32 -6.05 12.14 2.47
CA GLU A 32 -6.18 12.62 3.87
C GLU A 32 -5.02 12.15 4.76
N PHE A 33 -4.62 10.89 4.63
CA PHE A 33 -3.53 10.28 5.41
C PHE A 33 -2.23 10.14 4.62
N HIS A 34 -2.13 10.76 3.45
CA HIS A 34 -1.01 10.68 2.51
C HIS A 34 -0.54 12.08 2.10
N GLY A 35 -0.20 12.91 3.09
CA GLY A 35 0.23 14.28 2.87
C GLY A 35 -0.90 15.32 2.93
N GLY A 36 -2.17 14.90 2.96
CA GLY A 36 -3.33 15.77 3.12
C GLY A 36 -3.70 16.60 1.90
N ARG A 37 -3.00 16.43 0.78
CA ARG A 37 -3.24 17.12 -0.49
C ARG A 37 -3.08 16.16 -1.66
N THR A 38 -3.79 16.44 -2.76
CA THR A 38 -3.55 15.77 -4.03
C THR A 38 -2.15 16.11 -4.55
N ALA A 39 -1.53 15.14 -5.21
CA ALA A 39 -0.16 15.28 -5.70
C ALA A 39 -0.13 15.52 -7.21
N GLU A 40 0.94 16.18 -7.67
CA GLU A 40 1.19 16.40 -9.09
C GLU A 40 1.53 15.07 -9.79
N LEU A 41 1.32 15.02 -11.10
CA LEU A 41 1.62 13.84 -11.93
C LEU A 41 3.07 13.39 -11.77
N SER A 42 4.02 14.33 -11.69
CA SER A 42 5.45 14.01 -11.53
C SER A 42 5.75 13.15 -10.30
N VAL A 43 4.99 13.28 -9.23
CA VAL A 43 5.13 12.44 -8.01
C VAL A 43 4.86 10.98 -8.36
N TYR A 44 3.84 10.71 -9.15
CA TYR A 44 3.48 9.35 -9.56
C TYR A 44 4.40 8.80 -10.65
N GLU A 45 4.94 9.66 -11.52
CA GLU A 45 5.97 9.26 -12.48
C GLU A 45 7.25 8.78 -11.77
N GLU A 46 7.69 9.51 -10.76
CA GLU A 46 8.82 9.11 -9.92
C GLU A 46 8.52 7.83 -9.12
N LEU A 47 7.32 7.75 -8.56
CA LEU A 47 6.90 6.60 -7.76
C LEU A 47 6.87 5.32 -8.62
N THR A 48 6.22 5.34 -9.78
CA THR A 48 6.15 4.17 -10.67
C THR A 48 7.53 3.74 -11.17
N ALA A 49 8.41 4.69 -11.51
CA ALA A 49 9.78 4.41 -11.90
C ALA A 49 10.57 3.75 -10.76
N ARG A 50 10.42 4.24 -9.54
CA ARG A 50 11.06 3.66 -8.36
C ARG A 50 10.56 2.23 -8.10
N GLN A 51 9.27 1.98 -8.27
CA GLN A 51 8.71 0.65 -8.08
C GLN A 51 9.21 -0.34 -9.12
N ARG A 52 9.39 0.05 -10.37
CA ARG A 52 10.05 -0.79 -11.38
C ARG A 52 11.48 -1.19 -10.98
N ARG A 53 12.23 -0.24 -10.41
CA ARG A 53 13.57 -0.55 -9.89
C ARG A 53 13.51 -1.54 -8.72
N HIS A 54 12.58 -1.36 -7.78
CA HIS A 54 12.40 -2.29 -6.67
C HIS A 54 12.08 -3.71 -7.17
N ASP A 55 11.19 -3.82 -8.16
CA ASP A 55 10.86 -5.13 -8.74
C ASP A 55 12.06 -5.78 -9.41
N ALA A 56 12.82 -5.03 -10.20
CA ALA A 56 14.03 -5.52 -10.85
C ALA A 56 15.10 -6.00 -9.85
N GLU A 57 15.24 -5.32 -8.72
CA GLU A 57 16.24 -5.62 -7.70
C GLU A 57 15.81 -6.72 -6.72
N ARG A 58 14.52 -6.83 -6.42
CA ARG A 58 14.01 -7.68 -5.33
C ARG A 58 12.93 -8.68 -5.75
N GLY A 59 12.32 -8.52 -6.93
CA GLY A 59 11.20 -9.34 -7.39
C GLY A 59 9.86 -8.94 -6.80
N PHE A 60 9.77 -7.83 -6.11
CA PHE A 60 8.52 -7.25 -5.61
C PHE A 60 8.61 -5.73 -5.49
N CYS A 61 7.45 -5.09 -5.45
CA CYS A 61 7.30 -3.64 -5.39
C CYS A 61 5.89 -3.27 -4.93
N LEU A 62 5.55 -2.00 -4.96
CA LEU A 62 4.14 -1.59 -4.97
C LEU A 62 3.60 -1.82 -6.38
N TRP A 63 2.79 -2.86 -6.53
CA TRP A 63 2.20 -3.23 -7.82
C TRP A 63 0.97 -2.41 -8.12
N THR A 64 0.72 -2.17 -9.40
CA THR A 64 -0.58 -1.66 -9.86
C THR A 64 -1.65 -2.70 -9.58
N LEU A 65 -2.71 -2.26 -8.91
CA LEU A 65 -3.86 -3.07 -8.54
C LEU A 65 -4.97 -2.88 -9.58
N LEU A 66 -5.39 -3.99 -10.18
CA LEU A 66 -6.40 -4.03 -11.23
C LEU A 66 -7.62 -4.83 -10.79
N ASP A 67 -8.80 -4.38 -11.22
CA ASP A 67 -10.04 -5.15 -11.09
C ASP A 67 -10.20 -6.19 -12.22
N GLU A 68 -11.32 -6.91 -12.21
CA GLU A 68 -11.62 -7.94 -13.20
C GLU A 68 -11.74 -7.41 -14.65
N GLN A 69 -12.00 -6.11 -14.81
CA GLN A 69 -12.07 -5.43 -16.10
C GLN A 69 -10.77 -4.73 -16.49
N ASP A 70 -9.67 -5.03 -15.80
CA ASP A 70 -8.36 -4.40 -16.00
C ASP A 70 -8.32 -2.89 -15.72
N ARG A 71 -9.24 -2.38 -14.93
CA ARG A 71 -9.23 -0.99 -14.52
C ARG A 71 -8.26 -0.80 -13.35
N VAL A 72 -7.45 0.25 -13.42
CA VAL A 72 -6.52 0.59 -12.36
C VAL A 72 -7.29 1.17 -11.18
N MET A 73 -7.20 0.50 -10.03
CA MET A 73 -7.85 0.92 -8.78
C MET A 73 -6.91 1.64 -7.83
N GLY A 74 -5.60 1.43 -7.96
CA GLY A 74 -4.59 1.95 -7.08
C GLY A 74 -3.35 1.07 -7.08
N PHE A 75 -2.72 0.94 -5.91
CA PHE A 75 -1.58 0.03 -5.73
C PHE A 75 -1.67 -0.76 -4.42
N THR A 76 -1.02 -1.89 -4.42
CA THR A 76 -0.74 -2.69 -3.22
C THR A 76 0.55 -3.48 -3.45
N GLY A 77 1.35 -3.60 -2.42
CA GLY A 77 2.61 -4.34 -2.51
C GLY A 77 3.50 -4.07 -1.32
N ALA A 78 4.80 -4.23 -1.53
CA ALA A 78 5.78 -3.99 -0.48
C ALA A 78 7.02 -3.28 -1.04
N GLN A 79 7.66 -2.52 -0.16
CA GLN A 79 8.91 -1.82 -0.44
C GLN A 79 9.69 -1.65 0.86
N PRO A 80 11.01 -1.44 0.79
CA PRO A 80 11.76 -1.03 1.96
C PRO A 80 11.17 0.27 2.53
N TRP A 81 11.04 0.36 3.86
CA TRP A 81 10.62 1.60 4.50
C TRP A 81 11.56 2.74 4.09
N PRO A 82 11.04 3.82 3.46
CA PRO A 82 11.92 4.78 2.78
C PRO A 82 12.50 5.87 3.68
N TRP A 83 12.18 5.85 4.98
CA TRP A 83 12.53 6.90 5.90
C TRP A 83 13.54 6.43 6.96
N GLU A 84 14.27 7.38 7.53
CA GLU A 84 15.22 7.11 8.63
C GLU A 84 14.54 7.06 10.01
N TRP A 85 13.28 7.46 10.09
CA TRP A 85 12.45 7.35 11.29
C TRP A 85 11.47 6.18 11.18
N GLY A 86 10.84 5.80 12.30
CA GLY A 86 9.89 4.69 12.29
C GLY A 86 10.59 3.34 12.14
N PRO A 87 10.00 2.38 11.41
CA PRO A 87 10.58 1.04 11.24
C PRO A 87 11.70 1.02 10.19
N ALA A 88 12.71 1.84 10.39
CA ALA A 88 13.85 1.97 9.48
C ALA A 88 14.52 0.62 9.21
N GLY A 89 14.83 0.34 7.95
CA GLY A 89 15.46 -0.90 7.52
C GLY A 89 14.51 -2.09 7.38
N GLU A 90 13.23 -1.92 7.65
CA GLU A 90 12.24 -2.99 7.55
C GLU A 90 11.46 -2.94 6.24
N MET A 91 10.78 -4.03 5.90
CA MET A 91 9.93 -4.13 4.71
C MET A 91 8.51 -3.67 5.05
N GLU A 92 8.05 -2.64 4.36
CA GLU A 92 6.69 -2.11 4.51
C GLU A 92 5.76 -2.76 3.50
N ILE A 93 4.62 -3.28 3.97
CA ILE A 93 3.47 -3.55 3.11
C ILE A 93 2.62 -2.29 3.04
N GLY A 94 2.22 -1.89 1.83
CA GLY A 94 1.46 -0.66 1.61
C GLY A 94 0.30 -0.85 0.66
N TRP A 95 -0.68 0.02 0.77
CA TRP A 95 -1.85 0.06 -0.12
C TRP A 95 -2.43 1.47 -0.19
N ARG A 96 -2.93 1.80 -1.37
CA ARG A 96 -3.73 3.00 -1.61
C ARG A 96 -4.73 2.70 -2.73
N LEU A 97 -5.99 3.06 -2.48
CA LEU A 97 -7.11 2.72 -3.37
C LEU A 97 -7.92 3.97 -3.70
N GLY A 98 -8.35 4.10 -4.95
CA GLY A 98 -9.29 5.12 -5.35
C GLY A 98 -10.60 5.00 -4.55
N ARG A 99 -11.20 6.13 -4.21
CA ARG A 99 -12.35 6.21 -3.31
C ARG A 99 -13.53 5.35 -3.76
N GLU A 100 -13.79 5.30 -5.06
CA GLU A 100 -14.91 4.53 -5.65
C GLU A 100 -14.81 3.01 -5.43
N TYR A 101 -13.62 2.51 -5.08
CA TYR A 101 -13.38 1.09 -4.85
C TYR A 101 -13.37 0.69 -3.38
N TRP A 102 -13.56 1.63 -2.44
CA TRP A 102 -13.52 1.36 -1.00
C TRP A 102 -14.67 0.46 -0.54
N GLY A 103 -14.42 -0.29 0.53
CA GLY A 103 -15.45 -1.07 1.21
C GLY A 103 -15.89 -2.35 0.49
N ARG A 104 -15.17 -2.77 -0.55
CA ARG A 104 -15.50 -3.94 -1.38
C ARG A 104 -14.56 -5.13 -1.20
N GLY A 105 -13.55 -5.01 -0.35
CA GLY A 105 -12.58 -6.09 -0.09
C GLY A 105 -11.40 -6.15 -1.05
N TYR A 106 -11.25 -5.23 -1.96
CA TYR A 106 -10.15 -5.23 -2.95
C TYR A 106 -8.77 -5.16 -2.30
N VAL A 107 -8.59 -4.27 -1.33
CA VAL A 107 -7.29 -4.14 -0.65
C VAL A 107 -6.96 -5.40 0.13
N THR A 108 -7.91 -5.98 0.85
CA THR A 108 -7.70 -7.22 1.60
C THR A 108 -7.30 -8.37 0.67
N ALA A 109 -7.97 -8.51 -0.48
CA ALA A 109 -7.62 -9.51 -1.49
C ALA A 109 -6.20 -9.32 -2.02
N ALA A 110 -5.87 -8.08 -2.42
CA ALA A 110 -4.57 -7.72 -2.97
C ALA A 110 -3.44 -7.86 -1.94
N ALA A 111 -3.68 -7.45 -0.69
CA ALA A 111 -2.69 -7.55 0.38
C ALA A 111 -2.39 -9.02 0.75
N ARG A 112 -3.39 -9.89 0.73
CA ARG A 112 -3.16 -11.34 0.90
C ARG A 112 -2.28 -11.92 -0.20
N MET A 113 -2.53 -11.56 -1.46
CA MET A 113 -1.65 -11.94 -2.57
C MET A 113 -0.23 -11.41 -2.38
N THR A 114 -0.10 -10.18 -1.91
CA THR A 114 1.21 -9.58 -1.59
C THR A 114 1.95 -10.42 -0.55
N LEU A 115 1.29 -10.76 0.56
CA LEU A 115 1.92 -11.57 1.61
C LEU A 115 2.40 -12.93 1.10
N GLU A 116 1.62 -13.60 0.25
CA GLU A 116 2.03 -14.86 -0.36
C GLU A 116 3.26 -14.71 -1.26
N ARG A 117 3.29 -13.67 -2.10
CA ARG A 117 4.45 -13.37 -2.93
C ARG A 117 5.71 -13.09 -2.10
N LEU A 118 5.56 -12.35 -1.00
CA LEU A 118 6.67 -12.06 -0.09
C LEU A 118 7.20 -13.31 0.61
N ARG A 119 6.32 -14.20 1.06
CA ARG A 119 6.73 -15.49 1.62
C ARG A 119 7.53 -16.31 0.62
N THR A 120 7.06 -16.39 -0.61
CA THR A 120 7.76 -17.08 -1.70
C THR A 120 9.13 -16.46 -2.00
N ALA A 121 9.24 -15.13 -1.86
CA ALA A 121 10.50 -14.40 -2.03
C ALA A 121 11.44 -14.49 -0.82
N GLY A 122 11.05 -15.19 0.26
CA GLY A 122 11.87 -15.37 1.45
C GLY A 122 11.90 -14.19 2.40
N VAL A 123 10.90 -13.30 2.36
CA VAL A 123 10.75 -12.20 3.30
C VAL A 123 10.19 -12.74 4.61
N ASP A 124 10.89 -12.49 5.72
CA ASP A 124 10.55 -13.05 7.03
C ASP A 124 9.45 -12.31 7.78
N GLY A 125 9.22 -11.07 7.44
CA GLY A 125 8.21 -10.25 8.10
C GLY A 125 8.00 -8.91 7.42
N VAL A 126 6.87 -8.29 7.73
CA VAL A 126 6.49 -6.99 7.20
C VAL A 126 5.94 -6.09 8.29
N VAL A 127 6.03 -4.80 8.04
CA VAL A 127 5.38 -3.76 8.84
C VAL A 127 4.37 -3.00 7.98
N ALA A 128 3.35 -2.44 8.61
CA ALA A 128 2.46 -1.46 7.99
C ALA A 128 2.38 -0.25 8.93
N MET A 129 2.76 0.91 8.44
CA MET A 129 2.62 2.16 9.18
C MET A 129 1.30 2.81 8.81
N VAL A 130 0.40 2.96 9.77
CA VAL A 130 -0.95 3.44 9.56
C VAL A 130 -1.22 4.64 10.46
N ASP A 131 -1.72 5.74 9.89
CA ASP A 131 -2.17 6.89 10.70
C ASP A 131 -3.20 6.40 11.72
N ALA A 132 -3.05 6.82 12.98
CA ALA A 132 -3.88 6.36 14.09
C ALA A 132 -5.39 6.63 13.91
N ARG A 133 -5.74 7.54 13.00
CA ARG A 133 -7.13 7.91 12.67
C ARG A 133 -7.65 7.20 11.42
N ASN A 134 -6.79 6.51 10.68
CA ASN A 134 -7.17 5.83 9.45
C ASN A 134 -7.81 4.46 9.74
N ARG A 135 -9.08 4.50 10.14
CA ARG A 135 -9.84 3.31 10.53
C ARG A 135 -9.93 2.24 9.44
N ARG A 136 -10.00 2.66 8.17
CA ARG A 136 -10.05 1.72 7.03
C ARG A 136 -8.77 0.90 6.91
N SER A 137 -7.62 1.56 6.96
CA SER A 137 -6.33 0.87 6.92
C SER A 137 -6.05 0.03 8.16
N ILE A 138 -6.46 0.50 9.33
CA ILE A 138 -6.39 -0.28 10.58
C ILE A 138 -7.18 -1.59 10.41
N ALA A 139 -8.42 -1.51 9.90
CA ALA A 139 -9.25 -2.69 9.67
C ALA A 139 -8.61 -3.67 8.67
N VAL A 140 -7.94 -3.18 7.63
CA VAL A 140 -7.20 -4.03 6.70
C VAL A 140 -6.05 -4.74 7.42
N ALA A 141 -5.21 -4.00 8.15
CA ALA A 141 -4.10 -4.58 8.91
C ALA A 141 -4.58 -5.70 9.86
N GLU A 142 -5.66 -5.46 10.59
CA GLU A 142 -6.25 -6.44 11.50
C GLU A 142 -6.77 -7.68 10.76
N ARG A 143 -7.44 -7.52 9.61
CA ARG A 143 -7.92 -8.64 8.78
C ARG A 143 -6.77 -9.48 8.20
N LEU A 144 -5.60 -8.89 8.01
CA LEU A 144 -4.40 -9.59 7.58
C LEU A 144 -3.72 -10.36 8.72
N GLY A 145 -4.20 -10.22 9.95
CA GLY A 145 -3.60 -10.83 11.14
C GLY A 145 -2.40 -10.06 11.68
N MET A 146 -2.21 -8.83 11.26
CA MET A 146 -1.15 -7.98 11.78
C MET A 146 -1.47 -7.53 13.21
N ARG A 147 -0.46 -7.50 14.07
CA ARG A 147 -0.61 -6.99 15.44
C ARG A 147 -0.07 -5.56 15.55
N ARG A 148 -0.78 -4.73 16.26
CA ARG A 148 -0.31 -3.40 16.61
C ARG A 148 0.88 -3.52 17.58
N ALA A 149 1.97 -2.87 17.27
CA ALA A 149 3.21 -2.90 18.03
C ALA A 149 3.58 -1.50 18.54
N GLU A 150 4.33 -0.72 17.78
CA GLU A 150 4.80 0.60 18.20
C GLU A 150 3.89 1.72 17.71
N THR A 151 4.00 2.86 18.38
CA THR A 151 3.41 4.13 17.92
C THR A 151 4.54 5.10 17.62
N PHE A 152 4.51 5.71 16.45
CA PHE A 152 5.48 6.70 16.01
C PHE A 152 4.81 8.04 15.75
N THR A 153 5.54 9.12 16.00
CA THR A 153 5.12 10.46 15.59
C THR A 153 5.78 10.79 14.25
N THR A 154 4.97 11.06 13.22
CA THR A 154 5.48 11.46 11.91
C THR A 154 6.15 12.82 12.01
N PRO A 155 7.44 12.97 11.67
CA PRO A 155 8.17 14.22 11.88
C PRO A 155 7.55 15.44 11.19
N ALA A 156 7.09 15.27 9.95
CA ALA A 156 6.55 16.37 9.16
C ALA A 156 5.19 16.87 9.63
N SER A 157 4.30 15.96 10.02
CA SER A 157 2.90 16.29 10.36
C SER A 157 2.62 16.32 11.86
N GLN A 158 3.54 15.80 12.68
CA GLN A 158 3.36 15.58 14.13
C GLN A 158 2.18 14.65 14.47
N ARG A 159 1.70 13.89 13.49
CA ARG A 159 0.63 12.92 13.66
C ARG A 159 1.16 11.60 14.18
N GLN A 160 0.35 10.89 14.95
CA GLN A 160 0.66 9.55 15.40
C GLN A 160 0.31 8.52 14.35
N GLY A 161 1.23 7.57 14.13
CA GLY A 161 1.04 6.38 13.33
C GLY A 161 1.28 5.13 14.17
N HIS A 162 0.46 4.12 13.96
CA HIS A 162 0.66 2.80 14.54
C HIS A 162 1.43 1.92 13.57
N CYS A 163 2.48 1.29 14.06
CA CYS A 163 3.22 0.28 13.33
C CYS A 163 2.59 -1.09 13.62
N TYR A 164 2.02 -1.70 12.60
CA TYR A 164 1.51 -3.07 12.64
C TYR A 164 2.58 -4.02 12.13
N ARG A 165 2.68 -5.20 12.72
CA ARG A 165 3.71 -6.19 12.40
C ARG A 165 3.11 -7.55 12.11
N LEU A 166 3.73 -8.27 11.17
CA LEU A 166 3.37 -9.64 10.83
C LEU A 166 4.63 -10.41 10.47
N ASP A 167 4.83 -11.54 11.12
CA ASP A 167 5.85 -12.53 10.73
C ASP A 167 5.29 -13.39 9.59
N LEU A 168 6.13 -13.69 8.60
CA LEU A 168 5.72 -14.44 7.40
C LEU A 168 6.22 -15.87 7.38
#